data_05528338ad54f7b60248b7ccfd8c6205
#
_entry.id   05528338ad54f7b60248b7ccfd8c6205
#
_cell.length_a   1.000
_cell.length_b   1.000
_cell.length_c   1.000
_cell.angle_alpha   90.00
_cell.angle_beta   90.00
_cell.angle_gamma   90.00
#
_symmetry.space_group_name_H-M   'P 1'
#
loop_
_entity.id
_entity.type
_entity.pdbx_description
1 polymer ?
#
loop_
_entity_poly.entity_id
_entity_poly.type
_entity_poly.pdbx_seq_one_letter_code
_entity_poly.pdbx_strand_id
1 'polypeptide(L)'
;MGGVVEAGSEGTNVKIGDRVVVPFVIACGDCFFCHLHQYAACENTNSGRGAILNKKNITPPAALFGYSKLYGGVPGGQAEYVRVPKANVGPFKVPLALPDEKVLFLSDILPTAWQAVQNAGLDKGSSVAIFGAGPVGLLSAACARLVGAEEIFMIDHNAYRLEFARQRYGVTPINFDEIDDPAGWIIDHTQGHRGVDAVIDAVGFEAKGSLTETVMSNLKLEGSSGKALRQCIAAVRRGGVVSVPGVYAGF
;
A
#
# COMPACT_ATOMS: atom_id res chain seq x y z
N MET A 1 -13.68 -10.20 -1.25
CA MET A 1 -15.09 -9.81 -1.32
C MET A 1 -15.95 -11.03 -1.07
N GLY A 2 -17.13 -10.87 -0.49
CA GLY A 2 -18.02 -11.98 -0.20
C GLY A 2 -19.45 -11.56 0.08
N GLY A 3 -20.33 -12.52 0.18
CA GLY A 3 -21.68 -12.34 0.69
C GLY A 3 -21.76 -12.70 2.18
N VAL A 4 -22.58 -12.00 2.93
CA VAL A 4 -22.82 -12.31 4.35
C VAL A 4 -23.76 -13.50 4.45
N VAL A 5 -23.27 -14.63 4.97
CA VAL A 5 -24.05 -15.85 5.16
C VAL A 5 -24.59 -15.99 6.57
N GLU A 6 -23.90 -15.39 7.55
CA GLU A 6 -24.30 -15.36 8.95
C GLU A 6 -23.88 -14.02 9.55
N ALA A 7 -24.77 -13.35 10.25
CA ALA A 7 -24.49 -12.14 10.99
C ALA A 7 -24.58 -12.43 12.49
N GLY A 8 -23.63 -11.89 13.26
CA GLY A 8 -23.64 -11.96 14.71
C GLY A 8 -24.74 -11.11 15.34
N SER A 9 -24.56 -10.79 16.59
CA SER A 9 -25.52 -10.07 17.45
C SER A 9 -26.03 -8.74 16.88
N GLU A 10 -27.04 -8.19 17.50
CA GLU A 10 -27.60 -6.86 17.23
C GLU A 10 -26.54 -5.76 17.17
N GLY A 11 -26.69 -4.80 16.25
CA GLY A 11 -25.80 -3.64 16.10
C GLY A 11 -24.72 -3.76 15.04
N THR A 12 -24.76 -4.79 14.18
CA THR A 12 -23.85 -4.85 13.01
C THR A 12 -24.36 -4.00 11.85
N ASN A 13 -23.45 -3.40 11.10
CA ASN A 13 -23.77 -2.67 9.87
C ASN A 13 -24.28 -3.57 8.75
N VAL A 14 -24.12 -4.87 8.88
CA VAL A 14 -24.38 -5.87 7.87
C VAL A 14 -25.47 -6.84 8.29
N LYS A 15 -26.21 -7.35 7.33
CA LYS A 15 -27.22 -8.40 7.50
C LYS A 15 -27.00 -9.54 6.52
N ILE A 16 -27.62 -10.67 6.78
CA ILE A 16 -27.59 -11.84 5.87
C ILE A 16 -28.08 -11.41 4.49
N GLY A 17 -27.33 -11.82 3.46
CA GLY A 17 -27.58 -11.45 2.07
C GLY A 17 -26.88 -10.16 1.61
N ASP A 18 -26.31 -9.36 2.50
CA ASP A 18 -25.50 -8.20 2.08
C ASP A 18 -24.26 -8.67 1.35
N ARG A 19 -23.93 -7.98 0.26
CA ARG A 19 -22.67 -8.12 -0.47
C ARG A 19 -21.68 -7.11 0.08
N VAL A 20 -20.49 -7.58 0.49
CA VAL A 20 -19.53 -6.75 1.23
C VAL A 20 -18.11 -6.88 0.69
N VAL A 21 -17.34 -5.80 0.86
CA VAL A 21 -15.88 -5.81 0.85
C VAL A 21 -15.40 -5.74 2.29
N VAL A 22 -14.49 -6.63 2.67
CA VAL A 22 -13.87 -6.65 3.99
C VAL A 22 -12.46 -6.11 3.87
N PRO A 23 -12.10 -5.01 4.55
CA PRO A 23 -10.72 -4.51 4.57
C PRO A 23 -9.82 -5.47 5.35
N PHE A 24 -8.53 -5.44 5.06
CA PHE A 24 -7.56 -6.31 5.74
C PHE A 24 -7.31 -5.90 7.20
N VAL A 25 -7.59 -4.67 7.59
CA VAL A 25 -7.47 -4.16 8.95
C VAL A 25 -8.69 -4.54 9.79
N ILE A 26 -8.45 -5.05 11.00
CA ILE A 26 -9.50 -5.35 11.96
C ILE A 26 -9.52 -4.26 13.03
N ALA A 27 -10.61 -3.50 13.10
CA ALA A 27 -10.78 -2.41 14.06
C ALA A 27 -11.96 -2.65 15.01
N CYS A 28 -11.86 -2.20 16.26
CA CYS A 28 -12.95 -2.40 17.25
C CYS A 28 -14.08 -1.37 17.16
N GLY A 29 -13.80 -0.18 16.61
CA GLY A 29 -14.75 0.92 16.49
C GLY A 29 -14.93 1.79 17.73
N ASP A 30 -14.31 1.43 18.88
CA ASP A 30 -14.60 2.04 20.17
C ASP A 30 -13.37 2.42 21.01
N CYS A 31 -12.16 2.34 20.48
CA CYS A 31 -10.96 2.80 21.18
C CYS A 31 -10.57 4.22 20.73
N PHE A 32 -9.61 4.81 21.44
CA PHE A 32 -9.13 6.16 21.16
C PHE A 32 -8.79 6.36 19.66
N PHE A 33 -8.03 5.46 19.07
CA PHE A 33 -7.65 5.57 17.66
C PHE A 33 -8.82 5.37 16.70
N CYS A 34 -9.77 4.48 17.04
CA CYS A 34 -10.97 4.28 16.22
C CYS A 34 -11.87 5.52 16.21
N HIS A 35 -12.00 6.23 17.35
CA HIS A 35 -12.72 7.50 17.41
C HIS A 35 -12.04 8.61 16.59
N LEU A 36 -10.73 8.54 16.39
CA LEU A 36 -9.97 9.41 15.49
C LEU A 36 -9.96 8.91 14.03
N HIS A 37 -10.72 7.87 13.68
CA HIS A 37 -10.72 7.20 12.39
C HIS A 37 -9.36 6.63 11.96
N GLN A 38 -8.46 6.41 12.90
CA GLN A 38 -7.14 5.79 12.68
C GLN A 38 -7.22 4.28 12.93
N TYR A 39 -8.03 3.59 12.15
CA TYR A 39 -8.37 2.18 12.35
C TYR A 39 -7.15 1.24 12.32
N ALA A 40 -6.13 1.54 11.54
CA ALA A 40 -4.88 0.78 11.50
C ALA A 40 -4.08 0.83 12.82
N ALA A 41 -4.37 1.80 13.67
CA ALA A 41 -3.78 1.94 15.00
C ALA A 41 -4.67 1.38 16.12
N CYS A 42 -5.73 0.63 15.79
CA CYS A 42 -6.64 0.07 16.79
C CYS A 42 -5.89 -0.73 17.85
N GLU A 43 -6.08 -0.36 19.12
CA GLU A 43 -5.35 -0.95 20.25
C GLU A 43 -6.01 -2.18 20.87
N ASN A 44 -7.23 -2.54 20.43
CA ASN A 44 -8.02 -3.62 21.04
C ASN A 44 -8.10 -4.92 20.22
N THR A 45 -7.60 -4.95 18.99
CA THR A 45 -7.81 -6.11 18.11
C THR A 45 -6.60 -7.03 18.01
N ASN A 46 -5.40 -6.55 18.34
CA ASN A 46 -4.18 -7.35 18.31
C ASN A 46 -3.84 -7.85 19.72
N SER A 47 -4.17 -9.12 19.99
CA SER A 47 -3.91 -9.78 21.29
C SER A 47 -2.44 -10.18 21.50
N GLY A 48 -1.62 -10.15 20.46
CA GLY A 48 -0.19 -10.47 20.51
C GLY A 48 0.69 -9.42 21.22
N ARG A 49 0.05 -8.44 21.83
CA ARG A 49 0.64 -7.31 22.54
C ARG A 49 1.62 -7.78 23.60
N GLY A 50 2.86 -7.46 23.44
CA GLY A 50 3.92 -7.72 24.43
C GLY A 50 4.63 -9.06 24.31
N ALA A 51 4.06 -10.08 23.71
CA ALA A 51 4.68 -11.40 23.64
C ALA A 51 5.84 -11.47 22.61
N ILE A 52 5.77 -10.70 21.51
CA ILE A 52 6.76 -10.76 20.43
C ILE A 52 7.92 -9.79 20.66
N LEU A 53 7.67 -8.63 21.26
CA LEU A 53 8.70 -7.59 21.42
C LEU A 53 9.27 -7.50 22.84
N ASN A 54 8.78 -8.32 23.77
CA ASN A 54 9.20 -8.34 25.18
C ASN A 54 9.27 -6.95 25.86
N LYS A 55 8.51 -5.97 25.34
CA LYS A 55 8.47 -4.58 25.80
C LYS A 55 7.05 -4.22 26.21
N LYS A 56 6.84 -3.94 27.50
CA LYS A 56 5.53 -3.64 28.10
C LYS A 56 4.86 -2.36 27.55
N ASN A 57 5.60 -1.49 26.86
CA ASN A 57 5.16 -0.14 26.49
C ASN A 57 4.99 0.08 24.98
N ILE A 58 5.04 -0.95 24.14
CA ILE A 58 4.77 -0.81 22.71
C ILE A 58 3.32 -1.15 22.45
N THR A 59 2.57 -0.18 21.97
CA THR A 59 1.23 -0.38 21.44
C THR A 59 1.35 -1.06 20.07
N PRO A 60 0.90 -2.30 19.90
CA PRO A 60 0.95 -2.95 18.60
C PRO A 60 -0.07 -2.29 17.67
N PRO A 61 0.16 -2.34 16.37
CA PRO A 61 -0.84 -1.95 15.39
C PRO A 61 -2.07 -2.87 15.48
N ALA A 62 -3.16 -2.50 14.81
CA ALA A 62 -4.35 -3.33 14.69
C ALA A 62 -4.05 -4.74 14.17
N ALA A 63 -4.90 -5.70 14.49
CA ALA A 63 -4.81 -7.01 13.86
C ALA A 63 -5.12 -6.93 12.36
N LEU A 64 -4.46 -7.77 11.59
CA LEU A 64 -4.63 -7.87 10.14
C LEU A 64 -5.02 -9.30 9.75
N PHE A 65 -5.91 -9.41 8.77
CA PHE A 65 -6.22 -10.70 8.14
C PHE A 65 -5.02 -11.22 7.33
N GLY A 66 -4.69 -12.50 7.49
CA GLY A 66 -3.74 -13.20 6.62
C GLY A 66 -2.29 -12.73 6.71
N TYR A 67 -1.92 -12.05 7.80
CA TYR A 67 -0.57 -11.54 7.98
C TYR A 67 0.17 -12.26 9.12
N SER A 68 1.27 -11.68 9.59
CA SER A 68 2.15 -12.31 10.59
C SER A 68 1.55 -12.35 12.01
N LYS A 69 2.16 -13.15 12.90
CA LYS A 69 1.80 -13.18 14.32
C LYS A 69 1.97 -11.83 15.03
N LEU A 70 2.87 -10.96 14.53
CA LEU A 70 3.04 -9.60 15.04
C LEU A 70 1.73 -8.79 14.89
N TYR A 71 0.95 -9.08 13.87
CA TYR A 71 -0.34 -8.45 13.57
C TYR A 71 -1.53 -9.33 13.97
N GLY A 72 -1.39 -10.09 15.06
CA GLY A 72 -2.47 -10.86 15.67
C GLY A 72 -2.63 -12.30 15.15
N GLY A 73 -1.98 -12.68 14.05
CA GLY A 73 -2.03 -14.03 13.50
C GLY A 73 -3.44 -14.49 13.08
N VAL A 74 -4.28 -13.57 12.64
CA VAL A 74 -5.65 -13.86 12.19
C VAL A 74 -5.59 -14.53 10.82
N PRO A 75 -6.36 -15.61 10.56
CA PRO A 75 -6.40 -16.26 9.26
C PRO A 75 -6.79 -15.30 8.13
N GLY A 76 -6.28 -15.57 6.92
CA GLY A 76 -6.57 -14.78 5.72
C GLY A 76 -7.94 -15.07 5.11
N GLY A 77 -8.27 -14.33 4.04
CA GLY A 77 -9.54 -14.39 3.34
C GLY A 77 -9.56 -15.27 2.10
N GLN A 78 -8.49 -16.03 1.80
CA GLN A 78 -8.48 -16.99 0.68
C GLN A 78 -9.12 -18.32 1.12
N ALA A 79 -10.43 -18.29 1.33
CA ALA A 79 -11.22 -19.39 1.84
C ALA A 79 -12.67 -19.28 1.36
N GLU A 80 -13.40 -20.39 1.38
CA GLU A 80 -14.85 -20.40 1.07
C GLU A 80 -15.65 -19.59 2.11
N TYR A 81 -15.23 -19.66 3.38
CA TYR A 81 -15.84 -18.93 4.49
C TYR A 81 -14.78 -18.24 5.35
N VAL A 82 -15.05 -17.02 5.75
CA VAL A 82 -14.18 -16.24 6.62
C VAL A 82 -14.99 -15.67 7.78
N ARG A 83 -14.50 -15.91 8.99
CA ARG A 83 -15.05 -15.25 10.16
C ARG A 83 -14.48 -13.83 10.28
N VAL A 84 -15.33 -12.82 10.20
CA VAL A 84 -14.96 -11.40 10.31
C VAL A 84 -15.28 -10.89 11.71
N PRO A 85 -14.28 -10.77 12.60
CA PRO A 85 -14.50 -10.18 13.93
C PRO A 85 -14.76 -8.67 13.81
N LYS A 86 -15.50 -8.11 14.76
CA LYS A 86 -15.81 -6.67 14.81
C LYS A 86 -16.46 -6.14 13.51
N ALA A 87 -17.38 -6.93 12.94
CA ALA A 87 -18.00 -6.66 11.66
C ALA A 87 -18.89 -5.39 11.61
N ASN A 88 -19.09 -4.75 12.74
CA ASN A 88 -19.76 -3.44 12.84
C ASN A 88 -18.92 -2.26 12.30
N VAL A 89 -17.63 -2.46 12.04
CA VAL A 89 -16.71 -1.39 11.54
C VAL A 89 -16.14 -1.71 10.16
N GLY A 90 -15.59 -2.92 10.00
CA GLY A 90 -14.79 -3.27 8.82
C GLY A 90 -15.57 -3.40 7.51
N PRO A 91 -16.60 -4.24 7.44
CA PRO A 91 -17.27 -4.55 6.19
C PRO A 91 -18.00 -3.35 5.57
N PHE A 92 -17.74 -3.10 4.28
CA PHE A 92 -18.45 -2.11 3.48
C PHE A 92 -19.44 -2.78 2.55
N LYS A 93 -20.69 -2.32 2.55
CA LYS A 93 -21.70 -2.80 1.59
C LYS A 93 -21.37 -2.33 0.19
N VAL A 94 -21.45 -3.26 -0.75
CA VAL A 94 -21.20 -2.99 -2.16
C VAL A 94 -22.53 -2.81 -2.88
N PRO A 95 -22.73 -1.72 -3.64
CA PRO A 95 -23.90 -1.55 -4.48
C PRO A 95 -24.06 -2.70 -5.47
N LEU A 96 -25.27 -3.23 -5.59
CA LEU A 96 -25.56 -4.36 -6.50
C LEU A 96 -25.23 -4.08 -7.97
N ALA A 97 -25.26 -2.80 -8.38
CA ALA A 97 -24.94 -2.39 -9.74
C ALA A 97 -23.45 -2.49 -10.09
N LEU A 98 -22.56 -2.61 -9.10
CA LEU A 98 -21.12 -2.72 -9.33
C LEU A 98 -20.71 -4.20 -9.45
N PRO A 99 -20.10 -4.61 -10.58
CA PRO A 99 -19.58 -5.97 -10.72
C PRO A 99 -18.39 -6.22 -9.77
N ASP A 100 -18.10 -7.47 -9.49
CA ASP A 100 -17.07 -7.89 -8.53
C ASP A 100 -15.68 -7.40 -8.91
N GLU A 101 -15.36 -7.39 -10.19
CA GLU A 101 -14.06 -6.96 -10.72
C GLU A 101 -13.78 -5.47 -10.47
N LYS A 102 -14.83 -4.66 -10.33
CA LYS A 102 -14.71 -3.22 -10.04
C LYS A 102 -14.41 -2.92 -8.58
N VAL A 103 -14.73 -3.85 -7.69
CA VAL A 103 -14.63 -3.64 -6.24
C VAL A 103 -13.61 -4.56 -5.55
N LEU A 104 -13.04 -5.49 -6.29
CA LEU A 104 -12.09 -6.48 -5.77
C LEU A 104 -10.90 -5.82 -5.02
N PHE A 105 -10.37 -4.74 -5.56
CA PHE A 105 -9.18 -4.07 -5.02
C PHE A 105 -9.47 -3.10 -3.86
N LEU A 106 -10.75 -2.90 -3.52
CA LEU A 106 -11.15 -2.04 -2.40
C LEU A 106 -10.80 -2.63 -1.02
N SER A 107 -10.46 -3.92 -0.95
CA SER A 107 -10.08 -4.55 0.32
C SER A 107 -8.70 -4.12 0.83
N ASP A 108 -7.78 -3.72 -0.09
CA ASP A 108 -6.39 -3.40 0.24
C ASP A 108 -5.75 -2.42 -0.75
N ILE A 109 -5.35 -2.91 -1.95
CA ILE A 109 -4.38 -2.21 -2.79
C ILE A 109 -4.86 -0.86 -3.34
N LEU A 110 -6.15 -0.67 -3.56
CA LEU A 110 -6.68 0.63 -3.97
C LEU A 110 -6.69 1.66 -2.82
N PRO A 111 -7.20 1.35 -1.61
CA PRO A 111 -7.06 2.26 -0.46
C PRO A 111 -5.60 2.54 -0.09
N THR A 112 -4.72 1.55 -0.20
CA THR A 112 -3.27 1.72 0.02
C THR A 112 -2.67 2.71 -0.97
N ALA A 113 -2.99 2.57 -2.25
CA ALA A 113 -2.54 3.48 -3.30
C ALA A 113 -3.11 4.90 -3.12
N TRP A 114 -4.39 5.01 -2.76
CA TRP A 114 -5.02 6.29 -2.45
C TRP A 114 -4.35 6.97 -1.25
N GLN A 115 -4.12 6.23 -0.17
CA GLN A 115 -3.45 6.76 1.02
C GLN A 115 -2.01 7.20 0.69
N ALA A 116 -1.30 6.46 -0.16
CA ALA A 116 0.04 6.85 -0.60
C ALA A 116 0.03 8.20 -1.33
N VAL A 117 -0.95 8.45 -2.19
CA VAL A 117 -1.13 9.71 -2.92
C VAL A 117 -1.49 10.85 -1.95
N GLN A 118 -2.39 10.59 -0.97
CA GLN A 118 -2.75 11.57 0.05
C GLN A 118 -1.54 11.94 0.93
N ASN A 119 -0.77 10.94 1.37
CA ASN A 119 0.45 11.16 2.17
C ASN A 119 1.54 11.90 1.37
N ALA A 120 1.58 11.73 0.05
CA ALA A 120 2.47 12.44 -0.84
C ALA A 120 2.08 13.92 -1.03
N GLY A 121 0.88 14.31 -0.61
CA GLY A 121 0.38 15.68 -0.74
C GLY A 121 0.18 16.13 -2.19
N LEU A 122 -0.14 15.19 -3.09
CA LEU A 122 -0.34 15.50 -4.50
C LEU A 122 -1.63 16.28 -4.73
N ASP A 123 -1.55 17.25 -5.63
CA ASP A 123 -2.67 18.06 -6.10
C ASP A 123 -2.55 18.33 -7.61
N LYS A 124 -3.42 19.22 -8.10
CA LYS A 124 -3.40 19.63 -9.51
C LYS A 124 -2.09 20.32 -9.88
N GLY A 125 -1.45 19.81 -10.93
CA GLY A 125 -0.19 20.33 -11.45
C GLY A 125 1.05 19.70 -10.83
N SER A 126 0.90 18.85 -9.78
CA SER A 126 2.03 18.17 -9.14
C SER A 126 2.76 17.23 -10.09
N SER A 127 4.08 17.10 -9.87
CA SER A 127 4.92 16.06 -10.46
C SER A 127 5.21 14.94 -9.46
N VAL A 128 5.18 13.68 -9.91
CA VAL A 128 5.42 12.52 -9.03
C VAL A 128 6.22 11.43 -9.72
N ALA A 129 7.14 10.80 -8.98
CA ALA A 129 7.80 9.58 -9.40
C ALA A 129 7.29 8.40 -8.55
N ILE A 130 6.93 7.30 -9.21
CA ILE A 130 6.40 6.10 -8.56
C ILE A 130 7.38 4.96 -8.84
N PHE A 131 8.03 4.48 -7.80
CA PHE A 131 8.94 3.35 -7.86
C PHE A 131 8.17 2.05 -7.63
N GLY A 132 8.22 1.15 -8.61
CA GLY A 132 7.48 -0.10 -8.66
C GLY A 132 6.17 0.00 -9.47
N ALA A 133 6.09 -0.73 -10.59
CA ALA A 133 4.90 -0.86 -11.43
C ALA A 133 4.07 -2.12 -11.06
N GLY A 134 4.07 -2.49 -9.79
CA GLY A 134 3.17 -3.50 -9.24
C GLY A 134 1.74 -2.96 -9.07
N PRO A 135 0.80 -3.77 -8.55
CA PRO A 135 -0.61 -3.36 -8.40
C PRO A 135 -0.79 -2.06 -7.61
N VAL A 136 -0.04 -1.86 -6.51
CA VAL A 136 -0.10 -0.62 -5.72
C VAL A 136 0.44 0.57 -6.52
N GLY A 137 1.60 0.43 -7.18
CA GLY A 137 2.17 1.51 -8.00
C GLY A 137 1.28 1.90 -9.17
N LEU A 138 0.71 0.93 -9.89
CA LEU A 138 -0.24 1.19 -10.98
C LEU A 138 -1.50 1.93 -10.50
N LEU A 139 -2.06 1.52 -9.36
CA LEU A 139 -3.21 2.20 -8.77
C LEU A 139 -2.82 3.57 -8.19
N SER A 140 -1.59 3.75 -7.70
CA SER A 140 -1.07 5.06 -7.29
C SER A 140 -1.00 6.02 -8.48
N ALA A 141 -0.59 5.55 -9.67
CA ALA A 141 -0.62 6.36 -10.88
C ALA A 141 -2.06 6.77 -11.26
N ALA A 142 -3.02 5.85 -11.16
CA ALA A 142 -4.43 6.16 -11.39
C ALA A 142 -4.95 7.21 -10.39
N CYS A 143 -4.65 7.05 -9.11
CA CYS A 143 -5.03 7.98 -8.05
C CYS A 143 -4.35 9.35 -8.22
N ALA A 144 -3.06 9.39 -8.60
CA ALA A 144 -2.33 10.61 -8.88
C ALA A 144 -2.97 11.40 -10.04
N ARG A 145 -3.35 10.72 -11.13
CA ARG A 145 -4.12 11.36 -12.21
C ARG A 145 -5.46 11.90 -11.73
N LEU A 146 -6.16 11.15 -10.87
CA LEU A 146 -7.47 11.57 -10.34
C LEU A 146 -7.38 12.86 -9.52
N VAL A 147 -6.32 13.06 -8.75
CA VAL A 147 -6.09 14.31 -7.99
C VAL A 147 -5.49 15.43 -8.87
N GLY A 148 -5.14 15.14 -10.11
CA GLY A 148 -4.70 16.13 -11.10
C GLY A 148 -3.19 16.28 -11.24
N ALA A 149 -2.38 15.31 -10.83
CA ALA A 149 -0.95 15.30 -11.13
C ALA A 149 -0.70 15.32 -12.65
N GLU A 150 0.19 16.21 -13.10
CA GLU A 150 0.46 16.42 -14.52
C GLU A 150 1.62 15.57 -15.03
N GLU A 151 2.71 15.48 -14.27
CA GLU A 151 3.86 14.66 -14.61
C GLU A 151 3.93 13.43 -13.70
N ILE A 152 3.86 12.24 -14.28
CA ILE A 152 3.99 10.99 -13.54
C ILE A 152 5.06 10.14 -14.19
N PHE A 153 6.17 9.94 -13.49
CA PHE A 153 7.21 8.99 -13.86
C PHE A 153 6.94 7.65 -13.18
N MET A 154 7.14 6.55 -13.89
CA MET A 154 6.99 5.20 -13.31
C MET A 154 8.22 4.37 -13.57
N ILE A 155 8.84 3.88 -12.49
CA ILE A 155 10.13 3.21 -12.49
C ILE A 155 9.94 1.73 -12.15
N ASP A 156 10.34 0.85 -13.06
CA ASP A 156 10.33 -0.61 -12.90
C ASP A 156 11.34 -1.24 -13.86
N HIS A 157 11.52 -2.55 -13.81
CA HIS A 157 12.29 -3.30 -14.82
C HIS A 157 11.41 -4.10 -15.77
N ASN A 158 10.14 -4.28 -15.45
CA ASN A 158 9.21 -5.07 -16.24
C ASN A 158 8.61 -4.23 -17.36
N ALA A 159 9.11 -4.41 -18.58
CA ALA A 159 8.69 -3.65 -19.75
C ALA A 159 7.17 -3.75 -20.02
N TYR A 160 6.56 -4.91 -19.78
CA TYR A 160 5.10 -5.08 -19.94
C TYR A 160 4.31 -4.19 -18.97
N ARG A 161 4.71 -4.14 -17.70
CA ARG A 161 4.05 -3.32 -16.67
C ARG A 161 4.22 -1.83 -16.97
N LEU A 162 5.41 -1.43 -17.38
CA LEU A 162 5.71 -0.05 -17.78
C LEU A 162 4.89 0.39 -18.98
N GLU A 163 4.80 -0.45 -20.01
CA GLU A 163 4.00 -0.15 -21.20
C GLU A 163 2.49 -0.10 -20.87
N PHE A 164 1.99 -1.02 -20.04
CA PHE A 164 0.62 -0.96 -19.53
C PHE A 164 0.34 0.36 -18.81
N ALA A 165 1.24 0.80 -17.92
CA ALA A 165 1.11 2.05 -17.19
C ALA A 165 1.09 3.26 -18.14
N ARG A 166 1.98 3.26 -19.13
CA ARG A 166 2.05 4.29 -20.17
C ARG A 166 0.72 4.41 -20.93
N GLN A 167 0.22 3.31 -21.43
CA GLN A 167 -1.03 3.29 -22.23
C GLN A 167 -2.25 3.63 -21.39
N ARG A 168 -2.31 3.14 -20.15
CA ARG A 168 -3.52 3.26 -19.32
C ARG A 168 -3.61 4.56 -18.55
N TYR A 169 -2.47 5.07 -18.07
CA TYR A 169 -2.41 6.21 -17.17
C TYR A 169 -1.59 7.39 -17.71
N GLY A 170 -0.99 7.27 -18.88
CA GLY A 170 -0.20 8.32 -19.52
C GLY A 170 1.05 8.68 -18.73
N VAL A 171 1.68 7.71 -18.06
CA VAL A 171 2.91 7.91 -17.33
C VAL A 171 4.12 7.91 -18.26
N THR A 172 5.22 8.53 -17.83
CA THR A 172 6.54 8.40 -18.46
C THR A 172 7.24 7.18 -17.85
N PRO A 173 7.42 6.08 -18.59
CA PRO A 173 8.06 4.87 -18.07
C PRO A 173 9.58 5.03 -18.03
N ILE A 174 10.20 4.49 -16.97
CA ILE A 174 11.66 4.43 -16.79
C ILE A 174 12.03 3.00 -16.45
N ASN A 175 12.77 2.35 -17.35
CA ASN A 175 13.29 1.01 -17.10
C ASN A 175 14.68 1.10 -16.47
N PHE A 176 14.81 0.67 -15.22
CA PHE A 176 16.08 0.74 -14.50
C PHE A 176 17.10 -0.34 -14.91
N ASP A 177 16.74 -1.30 -15.78
CA ASP A 177 17.70 -2.19 -16.44
C ASP A 177 18.35 -1.50 -17.67
N GLU A 178 17.78 -0.36 -18.14
CA GLU A 178 18.28 0.44 -19.27
C GLU A 178 18.89 1.77 -18.81
N ILE A 179 18.52 2.27 -17.62
CA ILE A 179 18.95 3.54 -17.06
C ILE A 179 19.59 3.28 -15.69
N ASP A 180 20.90 3.41 -15.57
CA ASP A 180 21.65 3.10 -14.35
C ASP A 180 21.30 4.02 -13.17
N ASP A 181 20.98 5.28 -13.45
CA ASP A 181 20.56 6.28 -12.44
C ASP A 181 19.18 6.87 -12.76
N PRO A 182 18.09 6.17 -12.39
CA PRO A 182 16.73 6.68 -12.58
C PRO A 182 16.46 8.01 -11.89
N ALA A 183 17.04 8.24 -10.70
CA ALA A 183 16.84 9.49 -9.96
C ALA A 183 17.49 10.68 -10.68
N GLY A 184 18.73 10.53 -11.14
CA GLY A 184 19.42 11.54 -11.95
C GLY A 184 18.66 11.82 -13.24
N TRP A 185 18.18 10.78 -13.91
CA TRP A 185 17.38 10.93 -15.13
C TRP A 185 16.10 11.75 -14.86
N ILE A 186 15.37 11.47 -13.78
CA ILE A 186 14.16 12.23 -13.36
C ILE A 186 14.52 13.69 -13.12
N ILE A 187 15.60 13.97 -12.38
CA ILE A 187 16.04 15.34 -12.12
C ILE A 187 16.28 16.09 -13.41
N ASP A 188 16.98 15.47 -14.36
CA ASP A 188 17.32 16.09 -15.64
C ASP A 188 16.09 16.37 -16.52
N HIS A 189 15.00 15.63 -16.33
CA HIS A 189 13.76 15.76 -17.10
C HIS A 189 12.64 16.52 -16.38
N THR A 190 12.89 17.01 -15.17
CA THR A 190 11.94 17.87 -14.44
C THR A 190 12.23 19.35 -14.63
N GLN A 191 11.23 20.19 -14.48
CA GLN A 191 11.35 21.63 -14.65
C GLN A 191 12.42 22.22 -13.71
N GLY A 192 13.42 22.84 -14.30
CA GLY A 192 14.53 23.46 -13.58
C GLY A 192 15.49 22.49 -12.91
N HIS A 193 15.51 21.24 -13.34
CA HIS A 193 16.41 20.18 -12.86
C HIS A 193 16.37 20.02 -11.32
N ARG A 194 15.16 20.04 -10.73
CA ARG A 194 14.99 20.05 -9.27
C ARG A 194 14.55 18.71 -8.69
N GLY A 195 14.08 17.78 -9.52
CA GLY A 195 13.36 16.59 -9.13
C GLY A 195 11.86 16.82 -9.03
N VAL A 196 11.11 15.78 -8.68
CA VAL A 196 9.64 15.79 -8.59
C VAL A 196 9.15 16.34 -7.26
N ASP A 197 7.89 16.84 -7.21
CA ASP A 197 7.25 17.33 -5.99
C ASP A 197 7.11 16.25 -4.94
N ALA A 198 6.78 15.03 -5.36
CA ALA A 198 6.68 13.90 -4.47
C ALA A 198 7.16 12.60 -5.12
N VAL A 199 7.52 11.64 -4.27
CA VAL A 199 7.86 10.27 -4.68
C VAL A 199 6.99 9.28 -3.90
N ILE A 200 6.51 8.25 -4.59
CA ILE A 200 5.82 7.11 -3.97
C ILE A 200 6.69 5.88 -4.16
N ASP A 201 7.12 5.27 -3.06
CA ASP A 201 7.85 4.02 -3.04
C ASP A 201 6.88 2.85 -2.85
N ALA A 202 6.49 2.23 -3.95
CA ALA A 202 5.58 1.07 -3.98
C ALA A 202 6.33 -0.24 -4.24
N VAL A 203 7.61 -0.32 -3.88
CA VAL A 203 8.46 -1.50 -4.06
C VAL A 203 8.21 -2.51 -2.94
N GLY A 204 8.05 -3.78 -3.31
CA GLY A 204 7.91 -4.89 -2.37
C GLY A 204 9.24 -5.57 -2.03
N PHE A 205 9.18 -6.72 -1.36
CA PHE A 205 10.35 -7.53 -0.94
C PHE A 205 11.23 -8.03 -2.10
N GLU A 206 10.72 -8.06 -3.33
CA GLU A 206 11.43 -8.57 -4.51
C GLU A 206 12.35 -7.53 -5.17
N ALA A 207 12.67 -6.44 -4.47
CA ALA A 207 13.57 -5.41 -4.99
C ALA A 207 14.94 -6.00 -5.31
N LYS A 208 15.44 -5.77 -6.53
CA LYS A 208 16.83 -6.11 -6.90
C LYS A 208 17.79 -5.27 -6.06
N GLY A 209 18.51 -5.92 -5.16
CA GLY A 209 19.51 -5.30 -4.28
C GLY A 209 20.92 -5.24 -4.87
N SER A 210 21.87 -4.75 -4.06
CA SER A 210 23.29 -4.92 -4.31
C SER A 210 23.70 -6.39 -4.29
N LEU A 211 24.90 -6.74 -4.78
CA LEU A 211 25.39 -8.12 -4.74
C LEU A 211 25.39 -8.70 -3.31
N THR A 212 25.74 -7.89 -2.31
CA THR A 212 25.70 -8.28 -0.88
C THR A 212 24.27 -8.49 -0.40
N GLU A 213 23.32 -7.63 -0.75
CA GLU A 213 21.90 -7.78 -0.44
C GLU A 213 21.29 -9.01 -1.13
N THR A 214 21.67 -9.28 -2.39
CA THR A 214 21.24 -10.47 -3.13
C THR A 214 21.79 -11.77 -2.48
N VAL A 215 23.05 -11.78 -2.01
CA VAL A 215 23.62 -12.92 -1.30
C VAL A 215 22.91 -13.14 0.05
N MET A 216 22.62 -12.08 0.78
CA MET A 216 21.88 -12.17 2.06
C MET A 216 20.44 -12.65 1.85
N SER A 217 19.74 -12.19 0.81
CA SER A 217 18.41 -12.67 0.43
C SER A 217 18.42 -14.16 0.05
N ASN A 218 19.41 -14.60 -0.75
CA ASN A 218 19.57 -16.01 -1.12
C ASN A 218 19.93 -16.92 0.07
N LEU A 219 20.56 -16.36 1.10
CA LEU A 219 20.82 -17.06 2.37
C LEU A 219 19.62 -17.04 3.33
N LYS A 220 18.45 -16.53 2.89
CA LYS A 220 17.24 -16.34 3.72
C LYS A 220 17.50 -15.50 4.99
N LEU A 221 18.51 -14.66 4.95
CA LEU A 221 18.74 -13.58 5.90
C LEU A 221 17.95 -12.40 5.39
N GLU A 222 16.69 -12.28 5.82
CA GLU A 222 15.70 -11.35 5.35
C GLU A 222 16.20 -9.89 5.42
N GLY A 223 16.41 -9.28 4.25
CA GLY A 223 16.69 -7.85 4.10
C GLY A 223 16.09 -7.36 2.79
N SER A 224 15.20 -6.38 2.85
CA SER A 224 14.76 -5.67 1.64
C SER A 224 15.85 -4.71 1.20
N SER A 225 16.02 -4.55 -0.14
CA SER A 225 17.02 -3.61 -0.65
C SER A 225 16.64 -2.17 -0.37
N GLY A 226 17.47 -1.44 0.38
CA GLY A 226 17.34 0.01 0.54
C GLY A 226 17.68 0.83 -0.73
N LYS A 227 18.04 0.19 -1.86
CA LYS A 227 18.42 0.87 -3.10
C LYS A 227 17.26 1.70 -3.65
N ALA A 228 16.05 1.14 -3.68
CA ALA A 228 14.86 1.84 -4.16
C ALA A 228 14.57 3.10 -3.32
N LEU A 229 14.57 2.97 -2.00
CA LEU A 229 14.34 4.11 -1.12
C LEU A 229 15.41 5.21 -1.27
N ARG A 230 16.68 4.85 -1.46
CA ARG A 230 17.75 5.82 -1.75
C ARG A 230 17.49 6.57 -3.06
N GLN A 231 17.05 5.89 -4.12
CA GLN A 231 16.65 6.51 -5.38
C GLN A 231 15.41 7.41 -5.21
N CYS A 232 14.44 7.00 -4.40
CA CYS A 232 13.27 7.84 -4.08
C CYS A 232 13.69 9.17 -3.41
N ILE A 233 14.59 9.09 -2.42
CA ILE A 233 15.11 10.29 -1.72
C ILE A 233 15.93 11.17 -2.66
N ALA A 234 16.66 10.58 -3.61
CA ALA A 234 17.45 11.34 -4.57
C ALA A 234 16.58 12.04 -5.64
N ALA A 235 15.49 11.41 -6.08
CA ALA A 235 14.62 11.93 -7.13
C ALA A 235 13.69 13.07 -6.69
N VAL A 236 13.38 13.17 -5.39
CA VAL A 236 12.48 14.19 -4.85
C VAL A 236 13.19 15.55 -4.75
N ARG A 237 12.48 16.63 -5.08
CA ARG A 237 13.02 17.98 -4.89
C ARG A 237 13.20 18.35 -3.42
N ARG A 238 13.97 19.38 -3.14
CA ARG A 238 14.07 19.97 -1.78
C ARG A 238 12.69 20.40 -1.28
N GLY A 239 12.35 20.01 -0.05
CA GLY A 239 11.04 20.27 0.54
C GLY A 239 9.90 19.44 -0.03
N GLY A 240 10.19 18.48 -0.93
CA GLY A 240 9.22 17.52 -1.44
C GLY A 240 8.97 16.37 -0.45
N VAL A 241 8.08 15.46 -0.81
CA VAL A 241 7.60 14.38 0.07
C VAL A 241 7.94 13.01 -0.51
N VAL A 242 8.38 12.08 0.33
CA VAL A 242 8.49 10.66 -0.01
C VAL A 242 7.45 9.87 0.77
N SER A 243 6.47 9.31 0.07
CA SER A 243 5.44 8.42 0.64
C SER A 243 5.87 6.96 0.43
N VAL A 244 5.92 6.16 1.49
CA VAL A 244 6.49 4.82 1.46
C VAL A 244 5.44 3.78 1.85
N PRO A 245 4.52 3.40 0.95
CA PRO A 245 3.67 2.22 1.13
C PRO A 245 4.45 0.90 0.94
N GLY A 246 5.66 0.97 0.43
CA GLY A 246 6.56 -0.17 0.25
C GLY A 246 6.88 -0.90 1.55
N VAL A 247 7.22 -2.18 1.44
CA VAL A 247 7.49 -3.02 2.61
C VAL A 247 8.98 -3.24 2.75
N TYR A 248 9.52 -2.81 3.89
CA TYR A 248 10.93 -2.96 4.24
C TYR A 248 11.08 -3.75 5.53
N ALA A 249 12.03 -4.67 5.56
CA ALA A 249 12.39 -5.46 6.74
C ALA A 249 13.91 -5.59 6.86
N GLY A 250 14.44 -5.56 8.07
CA GLY A 250 15.86 -5.87 8.33
C GLY A 250 16.83 -4.73 8.07
N PHE A 251 16.46 -3.48 8.38
CA PHE A 251 17.41 -2.35 8.47
C PHE A 251 18.06 -2.30 9.83
#